data_3dd055d429ed63124c192e7a792009ca
#
_entry.id   3dd055d429ed63124c192e7a792009ca
#
_cell.length_a   1.000
_cell.length_b   1.000
_cell.length_c   1.000
_cell.angle_alpha   90.00
_cell.angle_beta   90.00
_cell.angle_gamma   90.00
#
_symmetry.space_group_name_H-M   'P 1'
#
loop_
_entity.id
_entity.type
_entity.pdbx_description
1 polymer ?
#
loop_
_entity_poly.entity_id
_entity_poly.type
_entity_poly.pdbx_seq_one_letter_code
_entity_poly.pdbx_strand_id
1 'polypeptide(L)'
;METRRFGKSDLSPNVIGFGAWAIGGPAMAGAVPLGWGNADDAVSMRALQRARELGINFFDTADFYGLGHSEELIGSVFGNRDDVLIATKVGHRLQPDQSVVLDFSKEHILAACEQSLQRLRRGTIDHYQLHSVKLSHLEQGECLEAMERLRSSGKIRSWGVSLNTFRPEIEAAYLIERGLGDGFQLVLNAINQRAAPLLEKAAAHGYGIIARMPLQFGLLAGKFSRETRFPADDHRSLRLKPEVLSRALDGLEELWPLADRYRVSRTSLSLSFAASFREVSTVIPGIRTPEQAEADTGGIVQLSAGDMAFIGDLYRRRFSAVVDLMQQAG
;
A
#
# COMPACT_ATOMS: atom_id res chain seq x y z
N MET A 1 -7.22 -2.31 18.83
CA MET A 1 -7.49 -1.82 17.45
C MET A 1 -8.54 -2.73 16.82
N GLU A 2 -9.45 -2.21 15.99
CA GLU A 2 -10.47 -3.00 15.28
C GLU A 2 -9.79 -4.00 14.33
N THR A 3 -10.30 -5.23 14.28
CA THR A 3 -9.85 -6.29 13.38
C THR A 3 -10.92 -6.55 12.33
N ARG A 4 -10.55 -6.70 11.08
CA ARG A 4 -11.48 -6.98 9.97
C ARG A 4 -11.06 -8.23 9.21
N ARG A 5 -12.04 -9.00 8.75
CA ARG A 5 -11.77 -10.16 7.92
C ARG A 5 -11.21 -9.74 6.56
N PHE A 6 -10.22 -10.46 6.08
CA PHE A 6 -9.64 -10.24 4.75
C PHE A 6 -10.38 -11.07 3.69
N GLY A 7 -11.50 -10.53 3.22
CA GLY A 7 -12.34 -11.18 2.25
C GLY A 7 -12.79 -12.59 2.65
N LYS A 8 -12.64 -13.55 1.74
CA LYS A 8 -12.97 -14.97 1.95
C LYS A 8 -11.87 -15.75 2.68
N SER A 9 -10.67 -15.16 2.87
CA SER A 9 -9.55 -15.82 3.54
C SER A 9 -9.76 -15.96 5.06
N ASP A 10 -8.88 -16.69 5.72
CA ASP A 10 -8.80 -16.82 7.18
C ASP A 10 -7.97 -15.73 7.85
N LEU A 11 -7.46 -14.77 7.08
CA LEU A 11 -6.67 -13.66 7.60
C LEU A 11 -7.56 -12.60 8.23
N SER A 12 -7.11 -12.05 9.35
CA SER A 12 -7.82 -11.01 10.11
C SER A 12 -6.89 -9.85 10.49
N PRO A 13 -6.56 -8.97 9.53
CA PRO A 13 -5.74 -7.80 9.81
C PRO A 13 -6.45 -6.79 10.70
N ASN A 14 -5.67 -6.00 11.46
CA ASN A 14 -6.16 -4.79 12.07
C ASN A 14 -6.46 -3.73 11.00
N VAL A 15 -7.40 -2.85 11.30
CA VAL A 15 -7.84 -1.79 10.37
C VAL A 15 -6.71 -0.85 9.94
N ILE A 16 -5.69 -0.68 10.80
CA ILE A 16 -4.43 -0.02 10.45
C ILE A 16 -3.33 -1.08 10.44
N GLY A 17 -2.67 -1.20 9.30
CA GLY A 17 -1.47 -2.01 9.08
C GLY A 17 -0.22 -1.14 8.95
N PHE A 18 0.89 -1.75 8.61
CA PHE A 18 2.21 -1.12 8.44
C PHE A 18 2.65 -1.22 6.98
N GLY A 19 2.82 -0.09 6.29
CA GLY A 19 3.43 -0.03 4.96
C GLY A 19 4.96 0.12 5.08
N ALA A 20 5.70 -0.89 4.66
CA ALA A 20 7.15 -1.01 4.89
C ALA A 20 8.03 -0.45 3.74
N TRP A 21 7.46 0.27 2.78
CA TRP A 21 8.28 0.84 1.70
C TRP A 21 9.36 1.79 2.20
N ALA A 22 9.02 2.64 3.17
CA ALA A 22 9.93 3.67 3.67
C ALA A 22 11.12 3.12 4.48
N ILE A 23 11.05 1.89 5.00
CA ILE A 23 12.14 1.24 5.72
C ILE A 23 13.10 0.48 4.80
N GLY A 24 12.78 0.30 3.51
CA GLY A 24 13.68 -0.36 2.55
C GLY A 24 15.00 0.38 2.32
N GLY A 25 15.09 1.65 2.72
CA GLY A 25 16.29 2.46 2.56
C GLY A 25 16.52 2.97 1.13
N PRO A 26 17.70 3.50 0.85
CA PRO A 26 18.05 4.03 -0.46
C PRO A 26 18.35 2.87 -1.43
N ALA A 27 17.50 2.72 -2.42
CA ALA A 27 17.74 1.83 -3.56
C ALA A 27 17.59 2.63 -4.85
N MET A 28 18.37 2.29 -5.85
CA MET A 28 18.41 2.99 -7.14
C MET A 28 18.18 2.01 -8.27
N ALA A 29 17.48 2.46 -9.31
CA ALA A 29 17.44 1.83 -10.62
C ALA A 29 18.03 2.82 -11.62
N GLY A 30 19.29 2.65 -11.94
CA GLY A 30 20.04 3.67 -12.68
C GLY A 30 20.06 5.00 -11.93
N ALA A 31 19.49 6.04 -12.54
CA ALA A 31 19.34 7.37 -11.93
C ALA A 31 18.02 7.56 -11.17
N VAL A 32 17.13 6.55 -11.15
CA VAL A 32 15.79 6.67 -10.54
C VAL A 32 15.80 6.18 -9.11
N PRO A 33 15.49 7.03 -8.11
CA PRO A 33 15.38 6.59 -6.72
C PRO A 33 14.15 5.69 -6.52
N LEU A 34 14.36 4.54 -5.87
CA LEU A 34 13.31 3.56 -5.52
C LEU A 34 12.82 3.70 -4.08
N GLY A 35 13.37 4.63 -3.31
CA GLY A 35 13.05 4.85 -1.90
C GLY A 35 12.94 6.33 -1.53
N TRP A 36 12.81 6.61 -0.23
CA TRP A 36 12.71 7.98 0.32
C TRP A 36 13.98 8.39 1.07
N GLY A 37 15.15 8.19 0.44
CA GLY A 37 16.43 8.53 1.04
C GLY A 37 16.88 7.55 2.11
N ASN A 38 17.85 7.96 2.93
CA ASN A 38 18.45 7.11 3.95
C ASN A 38 17.43 6.75 5.04
N ALA A 39 17.36 5.46 5.38
CA ALA A 39 16.65 4.93 6.53
C ALA A 39 17.69 4.36 7.51
N ASP A 40 17.48 4.57 8.79
CA ASP A 40 18.27 3.96 9.87
C ASP A 40 17.59 2.65 10.27
N ASP A 41 18.30 1.54 10.12
CA ASP A 41 17.77 0.20 10.40
C ASP A 41 17.34 0.02 11.86
N ALA A 42 18.12 0.58 12.81
CA ALA A 42 17.78 0.50 14.21
C ALA A 42 16.50 1.28 14.53
N VAL A 43 16.29 2.43 13.88
CA VAL A 43 15.02 3.20 13.98
C VAL A 43 13.88 2.41 13.35
N SER A 44 14.11 1.84 12.16
CA SER A 44 13.12 1.06 11.41
C SER A 44 12.67 -0.19 12.19
N MET A 45 13.62 -0.92 12.80
CA MET A 45 13.30 -2.08 13.65
C MET A 45 12.52 -1.67 14.91
N ARG A 46 12.87 -0.56 15.55
CA ARG A 46 12.06 -0.04 16.67
C ARG A 46 10.66 0.38 16.23
N ALA A 47 10.50 0.93 15.02
CA ALA A 47 9.20 1.28 14.47
C ALA A 47 8.33 0.03 14.24
N LEU A 48 8.89 -1.06 13.72
CA LEU A 48 8.21 -2.35 13.57
C LEU A 48 7.75 -2.91 14.92
N GLN A 49 8.65 -2.92 15.93
CA GLN A 49 8.34 -3.38 17.28
C GLN A 49 7.24 -2.51 17.90
N ARG A 50 7.39 -1.19 17.82
CA ARG A 50 6.41 -0.24 18.36
C ARG A 50 5.03 -0.38 17.72
N ALA A 51 4.98 -0.54 16.39
CA ALA A 51 3.74 -0.78 15.67
C ALA A 51 3.02 -2.03 16.18
N ARG A 52 3.76 -3.12 16.43
CA ARG A 52 3.20 -4.36 17.00
C ARG A 52 2.66 -4.15 18.42
N GLU A 53 3.38 -3.43 19.27
CA GLU A 53 2.95 -3.06 20.64
C GLU A 53 1.64 -2.24 20.62
N LEU A 54 1.47 -1.37 19.63
CA LEU A 54 0.27 -0.55 19.44
C LEU A 54 -0.91 -1.35 18.83
N GLY A 55 -0.70 -2.63 18.55
CA GLY A 55 -1.71 -3.55 18.06
C GLY A 55 -1.74 -3.75 16.55
N ILE A 56 -0.81 -3.21 15.78
CA ILE A 56 -0.68 -3.54 14.35
C ILE A 56 -0.26 -5.01 14.23
N ASN A 57 -1.01 -5.79 13.45
CA ASN A 57 -0.69 -7.19 13.18
C ASN A 57 -0.47 -7.48 11.68
N PHE A 58 -0.62 -6.50 10.80
CA PHE A 58 -0.46 -6.66 9.35
C PHE A 58 0.68 -5.77 8.84
N PHE A 59 1.70 -6.38 8.21
CA PHE A 59 2.89 -5.71 7.70
C PHE A 59 3.02 -5.98 6.20
N ASP A 60 2.93 -4.93 5.39
CA ASP A 60 3.02 -5.01 3.92
C ASP A 60 4.40 -4.55 3.45
N THR A 61 5.09 -5.43 2.74
CA THR A 61 6.38 -5.17 2.11
C THR A 61 6.40 -5.59 0.63
N ALA A 62 7.56 -5.67 0.01
CA ALA A 62 7.80 -6.25 -1.32
C ALA A 62 9.27 -6.68 -1.44
N ASP A 63 9.54 -7.66 -2.31
CA ASP A 63 10.89 -8.08 -2.69
C ASP A 63 11.71 -6.94 -3.31
N PHE A 64 11.02 -5.98 -3.94
CA PHE A 64 11.62 -4.81 -4.58
C PHE A 64 11.89 -3.64 -3.62
N TYR A 65 11.34 -3.63 -2.39
CA TYR A 65 11.56 -2.54 -1.43
C TYR A 65 12.96 -2.63 -0.82
N GLY A 66 13.83 -1.69 -1.23
CA GLY A 66 15.25 -1.75 -0.91
C GLY A 66 15.93 -3.01 -1.47
N LEU A 67 15.38 -3.58 -2.57
CA LEU A 67 15.87 -4.82 -3.20
C LEU A 67 15.98 -6.00 -2.22
N GLY A 68 14.94 -6.14 -1.37
CA GLY A 68 14.82 -7.19 -0.35
C GLY A 68 15.13 -6.73 1.07
N HIS A 69 15.77 -5.57 1.26
CA HIS A 69 16.17 -5.09 2.59
C HIS A 69 14.99 -4.90 3.55
N SER A 70 13.84 -4.39 3.04
CA SER A 70 12.62 -4.27 3.85
C SER A 70 12.12 -5.62 4.37
N GLU A 71 12.19 -6.68 3.57
CA GLU A 71 11.85 -8.05 4.01
C GLU A 71 12.84 -8.57 5.06
N GLU A 72 14.14 -8.27 4.92
CA GLU A 72 15.18 -8.66 5.89
C GLU A 72 14.95 -8.02 7.25
N LEU A 73 14.60 -6.73 7.30
CA LEU A 73 14.26 -6.02 8.54
C LEU A 73 13.03 -6.64 9.22
N ILE A 74 11.96 -6.89 8.46
CA ILE A 74 10.75 -7.55 8.97
C ILE A 74 11.07 -8.95 9.49
N GLY A 75 11.83 -9.74 8.74
CA GLY A 75 12.28 -11.07 9.13
C GLY A 75 13.15 -11.07 10.39
N SER A 76 13.98 -10.05 10.57
CA SER A 76 14.83 -9.89 11.76
C SER A 76 14.03 -9.59 13.02
N VAL A 77 12.92 -8.84 12.90
CA VAL A 77 12.08 -8.46 14.03
C VAL A 77 11.04 -9.53 14.36
N PHE A 78 10.41 -10.13 13.35
CA PHE A 78 9.25 -11.00 13.54
C PHE A 78 9.51 -12.47 13.25
N GLY A 79 10.31 -12.80 12.23
CA GLY A 79 10.57 -14.19 11.86
C GLY A 79 9.30 -15.05 11.81
N ASN A 80 9.30 -16.19 12.51
CA ASN A 80 8.19 -17.14 12.56
C ASN A 80 7.09 -16.82 13.60
N ARG A 81 6.87 -15.55 13.95
CA ARG A 81 5.79 -15.20 14.88
C ARG A 81 4.43 -15.41 14.22
N ASP A 82 3.55 -16.16 14.88
CA ASP A 82 2.20 -16.48 14.39
C ASP A 82 1.17 -15.34 14.59
N ASP A 83 1.49 -14.40 15.48
CA ASP A 83 0.65 -13.24 15.81
C ASP A 83 0.85 -12.05 14.87
N VAL A 84 1.61 -12.24 13.78
CA VAL A 84 1.93 -11.23 12.76
C VAL A 84 1.61 -11.77 11.37
N LEU A 85 0.79 -11.03 10.63
CA LEU A 85 0.47 -11.29 9.23
C LEU A 85 1.43 -10.51 8.33
N ILE A 86 2.09 -11.19 7.40
CA ILE A 86 3.02 -10.57 6.47
C ILE A 86 2.50 -10.71 5.05
N ALA A 87 2.36 -9.54 4.40
CA ALA A 87 2.12 -9.44 2.97
C ALA A 87 3.39 -8.98 2.26
N THR A 88 3.76 -9.67 1.18
CA THR A 88 4.84 -9.23 0.29
C THR A 88 4.45 -9.37 -1.17
N LYS A 89 5.30 -8.90 -2.09
CA LYS A 89 4.96 -8.77 -3.51
C LYS A 89 6.10 -9.21 -4.40
N VAL A 90 5.76 -9.59 -5.65
CA VAL A 90 6.69 -10.02 -6.70
C VAL A 90 6.33 -9.42 -8.05
N GLY A 91 7.31 -9.23 -8.91
CA GLY A 91 7.11 -8.87 -10.31
C GLY A 91 8.01 -7.77 -10.82
N HIS A 92 8.54 -6.89 -9.98
CA HIS A 92 9.57 -5.94 -10.38
C HIS A 92 10.96 -6.58 -10.28
N ARG A 93 11.73 -6.47 -11.33
CA ARG A 93 13.08 -7.04 -11.37
C ARG A 93 14.08 -6.02 -11.90
N LEU A 94 15.15 -5.77 -11.11
CA LEU A 94 16.27 -4.96 -11.53
C LEU A 94 17.17 -5.78 -12.45
N GLN A 95 17.46 -5.26 -13.64
CA GLN A 95 18.35 -5.87 -14.63
C GLN A 95 19.81 -5.44 -14.38
N PRO A 96 20.80 -6.17 -14.93
CA PRO A 96 22.22 -5.78 -14.83
C PRO A 96 22.53 -4.39 -15.39
N ASP A 97 21.76 -3.92 -16.36
CA ASP A 97 21.86 -2.57 -16.94
C ASP A 97 21.15 -1.49 -16.10
N GLN A 98 20.68 -1.85 -14.90
CA GLN A 98 19.94 -0.99 -13.97
C GLN A 98 18.54 -0.59 -14.46
N SER A 99 18.02 -1.17 -15.52
CA SER A 99 16.61 -1.02 -15.90
C SER A 99 15.71 -1.88 -15.01
N VAL A 100 14.45 -1.44 -14.83
CA VAL A 100 13.43 -2.22 -14.13
C VAL A 100 12.47 -2.82 -15.15
N VAL A 101 12.31 -4.12 -15.09
CA VAL A 101 11.34 -4.85 -15.90
C VAL A 101 10.27 -5.50 -15.03
N LEU A 102 9.12 -5.76 -15.64
CA LEU A 102 8.09 -6.59 -15.03
C LEU A 102 8.29 -8.04 -15.49
N ASP A 103 8.56 -8.93 -14.56
CA ASP A 103 8.75 -10.36 -14.82
C ASP A 103 7.71 -11.14 -14.00
N PHE A 104 6.69 -11.64 -14.69
CA PHE A 104 5.61 -12.46 -14.13
C PHE A 104 5.64 -13.89 -14.67
N SER A 105 6.81 -14.34 -15.18
CA SER A 105 7.00 -15.74 -15.52
C SER A 105 6.85 -16.64 -14.29
N LYS A 106 6.35 -17.82 -14.51
CA LYS A 106 6.18 -18.84 -13.47
C LYS A 106 7.49 -19.13 -12.75
N GLU A 107 8.57 -19.27 -13.51
CA GLU A 107 9.91 -19.54 -12.97
C GLU A 107 10.36 -18.43 -12.01
N HIS A 108 10.26 -17.17 -12.43
CA HIS A 108 10.64 -16.03 -11.59
C HIS A 108 9.81 -15.95 -10.31
N ILE A 109 8.48 -16.07 -10.40
CA ILE A 109 7.60 -15.98 -9.22
C ILE A 109 7.93 -17.06 -8.20
N LEU A 110 8.16 -18.31 -8.64
CA LEU A 110 8.51 -19.40 -7.73
C LEU A 110 9.86 -19.16 -7.04
N ALA A 111 10.88 -18.73 -7.79
CA ALA A 111 12.20 -18.42 -7.25
C ALA A 111 12.18 -17.22 -6.29
N ALA A 112 11.47 -16.15 -6.66
CA ALA A 112 11.32 -14.95 -5.84
C ALA A 112 10.60 -15.23 -4.52
N CYS A 113 9.58 -16.09 -4.52
CA CYS A 113 8.88 -16.51 -3.31
C CYS A 113 9.83 -17.20 -2.33
N GLU A 114 10.67 -18.13 -2.78
CA GLU A 114 11.67 -18.79 -1.92
C GLU A 114 12.66 -17.78 -1.31
N GLN A 115 13.11 -16.80 -2.11
CA GLN A 115 13.98 -15.74 -1.62
C GLN A 115 13.29 -14.85 -0.58
N SER A 116 12.02 -14.50 -0.81
CA SER A 116 11.22 -13.73 0.15
C SER A 116 11.03 -14.50 1.46
N LEU A 117 10.72 -15.80 1.40
CA LEU A 117 10.62 -16.66 2.59
C LEU A 117 11.94 -16.69 3.40
N GLN A 118 13.08 -16.75 2.72
CA GLN A 118 14.40 -16.72 3.37
C GLN A 118 14.65 -15.36 4.06
N ARG A 119 14.43 -14.23 3.38
CA ARG A 119 14.61 -12.88 3.95
C ARG A 119 13.66 -12.63 5.12
N LEU A 120 12.40 -13.03 4.97
CA LEU A 120 11.37 -12.94 6.01
C LEU A 120 11.58 -13.93 7.17
N ARG A 121 12.47 -14.92 7.01
CA ARG A 121 12.73 -16.01 7.99
C ARG A 121 11.46 -16.77 8.37
N ARG A 122 10.62 -17.08 7.36
CA ARG A 122 9.32 -17.75 7.53
C ARG A 122 9.20 -18.96 6.61
N GLY A 123 8.37 -19.93 7.02
CA GLY A 123 7.99 -21.07 6.17
C GLY A 123 6.83 -20.76 5.23
N THR A 124 6.03 -19.72 5.55
CA THR A 124 4.83 -19.36 4.79
C THR A 124 4.63 -17.85 4.79
N ILE A 125 4.21 -17.29 3.66
CA ILE A 125 3.77 -15.88 3.50
C ILE A 125 2.25 -15.85 3.65
N ASP A 126 1.72 -14.93 4.46
CA ASP A 126 0.28 -14.85 4.71
C ASP A 126 -0.48 -14.32 3.48
N HIS A 127 0.04 -13.28 2.81
CA HIS A 127 -0.55 -12.75 1.58
C HIS A 127 0.52 -12.39 0.55
N TYR A 128 0.55 -13.10 -0.59
CA TYR A 128 1.52 -12.87 -1.66
C TYR A 128 0.87 -12.16 -2.84
N GLN A 129 1.48 -11.09 -3.37
CA GLN A 129 0.83 -10.22 -4.33
C GLN A 129 1.62 -10.12 -5.64
N LEU A 130 0.92 -10.14 -6.77
CA LEU A 130 1.48 -9.70 -8.06
C LEU A 130 1.56 -8.17 -8.06
N HIS A 131 2.79 -7.63 -8.12
CA HIS A 131 3.08 -6.21 -7.94
C HIS A 131 2.88 -5.41 -9.22
N SER A 132 1.71 -4.76 -9.38
CA SER A 132 1.36 -3.98 -10.58
C SER A 132 1.33 -4.82 -11.87
N VAL A 133 0.82 -6.04 -11.77
CA VAL A 133 0.62 -6.91 -12.93
C VAL A 133 -0.31 -6.24 -13.96
N LYS A 134 -0.07 -6.49 -15.24
CA LYS A 134 -0.93 -6.00 -16.33
C LYS A 134 -1.86 -7.11 -16.82
N LEU A 135 -2.99 -6.72 -17.40
CA LEU A 135 -3.96 -7.66 -17.97
C LEU A 135 -3.31 -8.70 -18.89
N SER A 136 -2.36 -8.28 -19.74
CA SER A 136 -1.66 -9.20 -20.64
C SER A 136 -0.92 -10.35 -19.94
N HIS A 137 -0.35 -10.11 -18.73
CA HIS A 137 0.28 -11.18 -17.95
C HIS A 137 -0.75 -12.12 -17.33
N LEU A 138 -1.90 -11.59 -16.90
CA LEU A 138 -3.00 -12.41 -16.39
C LEU A 138 -3.59 -13.30 -17.49
N GLU A 139 -3.72 -12.78 -18.71
CA GLU A 139 -4.20 -13.53 -19.88
C GLU A 139 -3.23 -14.62 -20.34
N GLN A 140 -1.91 -14.40 -20.20
CA GLN A 140 -0.90 -15.43 -20.44
C GLN A 140 -0.98 -16.59 -19.45
N GLY A 141 -1.43 -16.33 -18.22
CA GLY A 141 -1.75 -17.34 -17.22
C GLY A 141 -0.59 -17.87 -16.39
N GLU A 142 0.68 -17.67 -16.78
CA GLU A 142 1.85 -18.21 -16.04
C GLU A 142 1.89 -17.73 -14.59
N CYS A 143 1.61 -16.45 -14.34
CA CYS A 143 1.57 -15.89 -12.99
C CYS A 143 0.43 -16.51 -12.15
N LEU A 144 -0.71 -16.81 -12.76
CA LEU A 144 -1.84 -17.44 -12.08
C LEU A 144 -1.49 -18.87 -11.66
N GLU A 145 -0.88 -19.63 -12.58
CA GLU A 145 -0.40 -20.99 -12.30
C GLU A 145 0.66 -21.01 -11.19
N ALA A 146 1.58 -20.05 -11.19
CA ALA A 146 2.59 -19.90 -10.15
C ALA A 146 1.96 -19.67 -8.76
N MET A 147 1.01 -18.72 -8.67
CA MET A 147 0.34 -18.41 -7.41
C MET A 147 -0.45 -19.61 -6.85
N GLU A 148 -1.19 -20.33 -7.71
CA GLU A 148 -1.92 -21.52 -7.30
C GLU A 148 -0.99 -22.65 -6.86
N ARG A 149 0.16 -22.82 -7.53
CA ARG A 149 1.19 -23.79 -7.12
C ARG A 149 1.79 -23.43 -5.76
N LEU A 150 2.10 -22.17 -5.51
CA LEU A 150 2.62 -21.72 -4.22
C LEU A 150 1.59 -21.93 -3.10
N ARG A 151 0.32 -21.65 -3.37
CA ARG A 151 -0.77 -21.87 -2.43
C ARG A 151 -0.96 -23.35 -2.12
N SER A 152 -1.02 -24.20 -3.13
CA SER A 152 -1.20 -25.65 -2.95
C SER A 152 -0.01 -26.32 -2.26
N SER A 153 1.20 -25.77 -2.37
CA SER A 153 2.39 -26.24 -1.64
C SER A 153 2.54 -25.66 -0.22
N GLY A 154 1.60 -24.81 0.23
CA GLY A 154 1.64 -24.20 1.56
C GLY A 154 2.67 -23.08 1.73
N LYS A 155 3.31 -22.63 0.65
CA LYS A 155 4.28 -21.51 0.69
C LYS A 155 3.61 -20.16 0.89
N ILE A 156 2.36 -20.03 0.47
CA ILE A 156 1.52 -18.87 0.70
C ILE A 156 0.13 -19.31 1.19
N ARG A 157 -0.50 -18.51 2.07
CA ARG A 157 -1.88 -18.80 2.55
C ARG A 157 -2.93 -18.22 1.61
N SER A 158 -2.68 -17.04 1.09
CA SER A 158 -3.56 -16.33 0.17
C SER A 158 -2.74 -15.55 -0.86
N TRP A 159 -3.36 -15.17 -1.97
CA TRP A 159 -2.70 -14.33 -2.95
C TRP A 159 -3.64 -13.27 -3.54
N GLY A 160 -3.05 -12.21 -4.09
CA GLY A 160 -3.79 -11.12 -4.70
C GLY A 160 -2.95 -10.28 -5.63
N VAL A 161 -3.47 -9.11 -5.94
CA VAL A 161 -2.85 -8.17 -6.88
C VAL A 161 -2.77 -6.77 -6.29
N SER A 162 -1.60 -6.15 -6.40
CA SER A 162 -1.46 -4.71 -6.23
C SER A 162 -1.83 -4.03 -7.55
N LEU A 163 -3.00 -3.38 -7.58
CA LEU A 163 -3.63 -2.82 -8.76
C LEU A 163 -2.95 -1.52 -9.23
N ASN A 164 -3.18 -1.16 -10.49
CA ASN A 164 -2.71 0.10 -11.05
C ASN A 164 -3.26 1.30 -10.26
N THR A 165 -2.42 2.32 -10.03
CA THR A 165 -2.76 3.51 -9.23
C THR A 165 -3.91 4.33 -9.83
N PHE A 166 -4.01 4.34 -11.16
CA PHE A 166 -4.92 5.22 -11.89
C PHE A 166 -6.04 4.49 -12.64
N ARG A 167 -5.87 3.19 -12.88
CA ARG A 167 -6.84 2.33 -13.58
C ARG A 167 -6.97 0.98 -12.89
N PRO A 168 -7.48 0.95 -11.64
CA PRO A 168 -7.55 -0.28 -10.84
C PRO A 168 -8.59 -1.28 -11.33
N GLU A 169 -9.53 -0.86 -12.19
CA GLU A 169 -10.68 -1.64 -12.62
C GLU A 169 -10.34 -2.78 -13.59
N ILE A 170 -9.27 -2.63 -14.38
CA ILE A 170 -8.98 -3.53 -15.52
C ILE A 170 -8.62 -4.93 -15.03
N GLU A 171 -7.55 -5.05 -14.24
CA GLU A 171 -7.08 -6.32 -13.71
C GLU A 171 -8.04 -6.88 -12.66
N ALA A 172 -8.70 -5.99 -11.89
CA ALA A 172 -9.69 -6.40 -10.91
C ALA A 172 -10.91 -7.06 -11.58
N ALA A 173 -11.44 -6.48 -12.67
CA ALA A 173 -12.56 -7.07 -13.41
C ALA A 173 -12.23 -8.47 -13.93
N TYR A 174 -11.05 -8.64 -14.52
CA TYR A 174 -10.60 -9.94 -15.04
C TYR A 174 -10.58 -11.02 -13.94
N LEU A 175 -10.05 -10.67 -12.76
CA LEU A 175 -9.95 -11.62 -11.64
C LEU A 175 -11.30 -11.90 -10.98
N ILE A 176 -12.14 -10.88 -10.80
CA ILE A 176 -13.49 -11.04 -10.24
C ILE A 176 -14.36 -11.93 -11.11
N GLU A 177 -14.37 -11.70 -12.42
CA GLU A 177 -15.17 -12.50 -13.37
C GLU A 177 -14.79 -13.99 -13.38
N ARG A 178 -13.54 -14.30 -13.02
CA ARG A 178 -13.01 -15.68 -13.00
C ARG A 178 -12.91 -16.26 -11.59
N GLY A 179 -13.22 -15.49 -10.55
CA GLY A 179 -13.12 -15.94 -9.15
C GLY A 179 -11.69 -16.23 -8.70
N LEU A 180 -10.68 -15.55 -9.28
CA LEU A 180 -9.25 -15.81 -9.06
C LEU A 180 -8.65 -14.87 -8.01
N GLY A 181 -7.82 -15.40 -7.11
CA GLY A 181 -7.20 -14.65 -6.04
C GLY A 181 -8.14 -14.35 -4.87
N ASP A 182 -7.59 -13.69 -3.84
CA ASP A 182 -8.25 -13.49 -2.55
C ASP A 182 -8.29 -12.01 -2.13
N GLY A 183 -7.48 -11.13 -2.76
CA GLY A 183 -7.40 -9.74 -2.33
C GLY A 183 -6.85 -8.78 -3.37
N PHE A 184 -7.16 -7.50 -3.15
CA PHE A 184 -6.65 -6.38 -3.92
C PHE A 184 -5.96 -5.37 -3.01
N GLN A 185 -4.76 -4.93 -3.43
CA GLN A 185 -4.14 -3.74 -2.87
C GLN A 185 -4.33 -2.59 -3.86
N LEU A 186 -4.94 -1.50 -3.40
CA LEU A 186 -5.33 -0.37 -4.26
C LEU A 186 -5.07 0.97 -3.58
N VAL A 187 -4.90 2.03 -4.36
CA VAL A 187 -4.78 3.38 -3.83
C VAL A 187 -6.15 3.90 -3.43
N LEU A 188 -6.27 4.28 -2.16
CA LEU A 188 -7.50 4.91 -1.65
C LEU A 188 -7.15 5.95 -0.59
N ASN A 189 -7.46 7.21 -0.89
CA ASN A 189 -7.31 8.33 0.03
C ASN A 189 -8.20 9.49 -0.42
N ALA A 190 -8.31 10.56 0.36
CA ALA A 190 -9.19 11.68 0.05
C ALA A 190 -8.90 12.35 -1.30
N ILE A 191 -7.61 12.35 -1.74
CA ILE A 191 -7.19 12.93 -3.03
C ILE A 191 -7.41 11.96 -4.20
N ASN A 192 -7.13 10.67 -4.02
CA ASN A 192 -7.30 9.67 -5.08
C ASN A 192 -8.34 8.63 -4.68
N GLN A 193 -9.54 8.77 -5.25
CA GLN A 193 -10.69 7.89 -5.01
C GLN A 193 -11.06 7.06 -6.25
N ARG A 194 -10.15 6.91 -7.22
CA ARG A 194 -10.45 6.15 -8.47
C ARG A 194 -10.83 4.69 -8.21
N ALA A 195 -10.32 4.11 -7.14
CA ALA A 195 -10.67 2.75 -6.75
C ALA A 195 -11.96 2.63 -5.93
N ALA A 196 -12.54 3.74 -5.43
CA ALA A 196 -13.74 3.70 -4.59
C ALA A 196 -14.93 2.95 -5.24
N PRO A 197 -15.23 3.13 -6.54
CA PRO A 197 -16.33 2.38 -7.19
C PRO A 197 -16.11 0.86 -7.25
N LEU A 198 -14.87 0.38 -7.08
CA LEU A 198 -14.53 -1.05 -7.10
C LEU A 198 -14.80 -1.74 -5.75
N LEU A 199 -14.81 -1.01 -4.65
CA LEU A 199 -14.79 -1.57 -3.28
C LEU A 199 -15.97 -2.51 -3.02
N GLU A 200 -17.20 -2.05 -3.25
CA GLU A 200 -18.42 -2.84 -3.02
C GLU A 200 -18.43 -4.12 -3.88
N LYS A 201 -18.12 -3.99 -5.18
CA LYS A 201 -18.06 -5.14 -6.08
C LYS A 201 -17.02 -6.17 -5.63
N ALA A 202 -15.82 -5.73 -5.27
CA ALA A 202 -14.75 -6.60 -4.81
C ALA A 202 -15.13 -7.32 -3.50
N ALA A 203 -15.65 -6.57 -2.52
CA ALA A 203 -16.08 -7.13 -1.24
C ALA A 203 -17.23 -8.14 -1.40
N ALA A 204 -18.23 -7.85 -2.26
CA ALA A 204 -19.34 -8.74 -2.55
C ALA A 204 -18.87 -10.09 -3.17
N HIS A 205 -17.72 -10.10 -3.86
CA HIS A 205 -17.10 -11.31 -4.40
C HIS A 205 -16.06 -11.92 -3.46
N GLY A 206 -15.98 -11.46 -2.21
CA GLY A 206 -15.13 -12.03 -1.17
C GLY A 206 -13.66 -11.67 -1.26
N TYR A 207 -13.30 -10.55 -1.92
CA TYR A 207 -11.93 -10.06 -1.93
C TYR A 207 -11.64 -9.21 -0.70
N GLY A 208 -10.49 -9.47 -0.06
CA GLY A 208 -9.93 -8.58 0.95
C GLY A 208 -9.32 -7.32 0.30
N ILE A 209 -9.43 -6.18 0.96
CA ILE A 209 -8.96 -4.90 0.40
C ILE A 209 -7.92 -4.27 1.30
N ILE A 210 -6.74 -4.00 0.72
CA ILE A 210 -5.63 -3.27 1.33
C ILE A 210 -5.60 -1.87 0.71
N ALA A 211 -5.91 -0.84 1.49
CA ALA A 211 -5.80 0.55 1.05
C ALA A 211 -4.37 1.06 1.26
N ARG A 212 -3.64 1.24 0.15
CA ARG A 212 -2.28 1.81 0.16
C ARG A 212 -2.26 3.30 -0.14
N MET A 213 -1.13 3.95 0.16
CA MET A 213 -0.90 5.39 -0.03
C MET A 213 -1.97 6.28 0.66
N PRO A 214 -2.43 5.97 1.87
CA PRO A 214 -3.52 6.73 2.50
C PRO A 214 -3.13 8.19 2.77
N LEU A 215 -1.84 8.51 2.85
CA LEU A 215 -1.34 9.87 3.07
C LEU A 215 -0.82 10.55 1.79
N GLN A 216 -0.97 9.94 0.61
CA GLN A 216 -0.62 10.49 -0.72
C GLN A 216 0.74 11.20 -0.71
N PHE A 217 1.83 10.46 -0.52
CA PHE A 217 3.21 10.98 -0.42
C PHE A 217 3.42 12.02 0.71
N GLY A 218 2.55 12.03 1.73
CA GLY A 218 2.60 12.98 2.84
C GLY A 218 1.76 14.26 2.66
N LEU A 219 1.12 14.47 1.51
CA LEU A 219 0.19 15.59 1.28
C LEU A 219 -0.91 15.63 2.36
N LEU A 220 -1.48 14.47 2.63
CA LEU A 220 -2.58 14.29 3.60
C LEU A 220 -2.12 14.27 5.06
N ALA A 221 -0.81 14.39 5.33
CA ALA A 221 -0.31 14.66 6.68
C ALA A 221 -0.33 16.16 7.05
N GLY A 222 -0.64 17.03 6.07
CA GLY A 222 -0.78 18.47 6.29
C GLY A 222 0.52 19.20 6.65
N LYS A 223 1.67 18.68 6.21
CA LYS A 223 3.01 19.23 6.53
C LYS A 223 3.62 20.06 5.39
N PHE A 224 2.98 20.11 4.22
CA PHE A 224 3.52 20.82 3.05
C PHE A 224 2.87 22.18 2.86
N SER A 225 3.66 23.09 2.29
CA SER A 225 3.24 24.42 1.84
C SER A 225 3.55 24.58 0.34
N ARG A 226 3.14 25.70 -0.26
CA ARG A 226 3.43 25.99 -1.69
C ARG A 226 4.93 26.16 -1.96
N GLU A 227 5.70 26.50 -0.94
CA GLU A 227 7.16 26.65 -0.98
C GLU A 227 7.92 25.34 -0.81
N THR A 228 7.23 24.25 -0.42
CA THR A 228 7.86 22.92 -0.24
C THR A 228 8.54 22.49 -1.53
N ARG A 229 9.80 22.07 -1.41
CA ARG A 229 10.60 21.50 -2.49
C ARG A 229 11.20 20.17 -2.01
N PHE A 230 11.33 19.23 -2.92
CA PHE A 230 11.92 17.93 -2.64
C PHE A 230 13.29 17.83 -3.31
N PRO A 231 14.31 17.24 -2.64
CA PRO A 231 15.59 16.92 -3.27
C PRO A 231 15.42 16.03 -4.51
N ALA A 232 16.39 16.06 -5.42
CA ALA A 232 16.30 15.30 -6.67
C ALA A 232 16.33 13.77 -6.45
N ASP A 233 16.94 13.32 -5.37
CA ASP A 233 17.01 11.92 -4.93
C ASP A 233 15.77 11.46 -4.14
N ASP A 234 14.81 12.34 -3.90
CA ASP A 234 13.54 12.01 -3.28
C ASP A 234 12.50 11.73 -4.38
N HIS A 235 11.92 10.54 -4.37
CA HIS A 235 10.87 10.13 -5.32
C HIS A 235 9.70 11.13 -5.42
N ARG A 236 9.41 11.88 -4.35
CA ARG A 236 8.37 12.91 -4.35
C ARG A 236 8.64 14.06 -5.31
N SER A 237 9.91 14.35 -5.65
CA SER A 237 10.29 15.38 -6.63
C SER A 237 9.70 15.10 -8.02
N LEU A 238 9.52 13.83 -8.36
CA LEU A 238 8.93 13.38 -9.62
C LEU A 238 7.40 13.45 -9.61
N ARG A 239 6.78 13.24 -8.44
CA ARG A 239 5.32 13.08 -8.28
C ARG A 239 4.61 14.35 -7.84
N LEU A 240 5.23 15.15 -6.98
CA LEU A 240 4.65 16.35 -6.40
C LEU A 240 5.26 17.61 -7.01
N LYS A 241 5.11 17.75 -8.33
CA LYS A 241 5.52 18.96 -9.04
C LYS A 241 4.78 20.19 -8.49
N PRO A 242 5.34 21.42 -8.61
CA PRO A 242 4.74 22.63 -8.03
C PRO A 242 3.27 22.85 -8.36
N GLU A 243 2.85 22.56 -9.58
CA GLU A 243 1.44 22.66 -10.00
C GLU A 243 0.54 21.65 -9.28
N VAL A 244 0.97 20.37 -9.20
CA VAL A 244 0.25 19.31 -8.47
C VAL A 244 0.13 19.68 -7.00
N LEU A 245 1.24 20.14 -6.39
CA LEU A 245 1.28 20.56 -4.99
C LEU A 245 0.32 21.73 -4.71
N SER A 246 0.38 22.78 -5.53
CA SER A 246 -0.48 23.97 -5.35
C SER A 246 -1.97 23.60 -5.42
N ARG A 247 -2.39 22.88 -6.47
CA ARG A 247 -3.79 22.49 -6.64
C ARG A 247 -4.28 21.53 -5.55
N ALA A 248 -3.41 20.61 -5.10
CA ALA A 248 -3.74 19.73 -3.99
C ALA A 248 -3.96 20.51 -2.69
N LEU A 249 -3.10 21.47 -2.38
CA LEU A 249 -3.21 22.30 -1.19
C LEU A 249 -4.50 23.12 -1.18
N ASP A 250 -4.94 23.68 -2.32
CA ASP A 250 -6.21 24.42 -2.43
C ASP A 250 -7.41 23.52 -2.02
N GLY A 251 -7.43 22.28 -2.48
CA GLY A 251 -8.49 21.34 -2.07
C GLY A 251 -8.39 20.89 -0.61
N LEU A 252 -7.16 20.78 -0.09
CA LEU A 252 -6.93 20.39 1.30
C LEU A 252 -7.38 21.45 2.30
N GLU A 253 -7.36 22.73 1.95
CA GLU A 253 -7.91 23.81 2.79
C GLU A 253 -9.42 23.59 3.07
N GLU A 254 -10.17 23.03 2.10
CA GLU A 254 -11.59 22.69 2.29
C GLU A 254 -11.77 21.40 3.14
N LEU A 255 -10.78 20.51 3.15
CA LEU A 255 -10.83 19.23 3.89
C LEU A 255 -10.56 19.41 5.39
N TRP A 256 -9.60 20.26 5.76
CA TRP A 256 -9.06 20.32 7.12
C TRP A 256 -10.06 20.72 8.22
N PRO A 257 -11.12 21.51 7.97
CA PRO A 257 -12.15 21.78 8.98
C PRO A 257 -12.81 20.50 9.53
N LEU A 258 -12.77 19.39 8.79
CA LEU A 258 -13.23 18.09 9.31
C LEU A 258 -12.31 17.57 10.43
N ALA A 259 -10.99 17.76 10.35
CA ALA A 259 -10.08 17.34 11.41
C ALA A 259 -10.39 18.05 12.72
N ASP A 260 -10.67 19.35 12.67
CA ASP A 260 -11.07 20.15 13.83
C ASP A 260 -12.42 19.68 14.39
N ARG A 261 -13.40 19.39 13.53
CA ARG A 261 -14.72 18.87 13.92
C ARG A 261 -14.62 17.54 14.67
N TYR A 262 -13.80 16.62 14.17
CA TYR A 262 -13.58 15.31 14.80
C TYR A 262 -12.55 15.36 15.94
N ARG A 263 -11.87 16.49 16.15
CA ARG A 263 -10.79 16.68 17.15
C ARG A 263 -9.66 15.68 16.98
N VAL A 264 -9.27 15.44 15.74
CA VAL A 264 -8.19 14.52 15.37
C VAL A 264 -7.12 15.25 14.56
N SER A 265 -5.95 14.64 14.44
CA SER A 265 -4.90 15.15 13.55
C SER A 265 -5.32 15.03 12.08
N ARG A 266 -4.69 15.82 11.19
CA ARG A 266 -4.87 15.69 9.73
C ARG A 266 -4.50 14.29 9.23
N THR A 267 -3.45 13.70 9.80
CA THR A 267 -3.06 12.30 9.54
C THR A 267 -4.18 11.34 9.95
N SER A 268 -4.68 11.45 11.19
CA SER A 268 -5.74 10.59 11.68
C SER A 268 -7.04 10.74 10.87
N LEU A 269 -7.42 11.98 10.48
CA LEU A 269 -8.55 12.19 9.58
C LEU A 269 -8.37 11.45 8.25
N SER A 270 -7.18 11.55 7.66
CA SER A 270 -6.88 10.97 6.35
C SER A 270 -6.89 9.44 6.38
N LEU A 271 -6.35 8.84 7.45
CA LEU A 271 -6.43 7.40 7.68
C LEU A 271 -7.86 6.96 7.95
N SER A 272 -8.60 7.74 8.76
CA SER A 272 -10.01 7.50 9.06
C SER A 272 -10.89 7.50 7.81
N PHE A 273 -10.60 8.33 6.82
CA PHE A 273 -11.32 8.32 5.54
C PHE A 273 -11.26 6.92 4.89
N ALA A 274 -10.06 6.38 4.67
CA ALA A 274 -9.91 5.06 4.06
C ALA A 274 -10.45 3.94 4.96
N ALA A 275 -10.26 4.04 6.28
CA ALA A 275 -10.76 3.09 7.26
C ALA A 275 -12.29 3.13 7.41
N SER A 276 -12.95 4.24 7.03
CA SER A 276 -14.41 4.38 7.11
C SER A 276 -15.17 3.59 6.04
N PHE A 277 -14.49 3.10 5.00
CA PHE A 277 -15.07 2.12 4.08
C PHE A 277 -15.06 0.74 4.75
N ARG A 278 -16.24 0.14 4.92
CA ARG A 278 -16.38 -1.18 5.58
C ARG A 278 -15.76 -2.30 4.76
N GLU A 279 -15.66 -2.13 3.46
CA GLU A 279 -15.05 -3.02 2.49
C GLU A 279 -13.52 -3.09 2.64
N VAL A 280 -12.90 -2.04 3.20
CA VAL A 280 -11.45 -2.00 3.42
C VAL A 280 -11.10 -2.85 4.64
N SER A 281 -10.30 -3.89 4.41
CA SER A 281 -9.82 -4.79 5.47
C SER A 281 -8.70 -4.14 6.29
N THR A 282 -7.79 -3.43 5.63
CA THR A 282 -6.68 -2.72 6.29
C THR A 282 -6.19 -1.54 5.48
N VAL A 283 -5.75 -0.50 6.17
CA VAL A 283 -5.12 0.71 5.61
C VAL A 283 -3.64 0.66 5.98
N ILE A 284 -2.73 0.78 5.00
CA ILE A 284 -1.29 0.65 5.23
C ILE A 284 -0.55 1.99 5.03
N PRO A 285 -0.52 2.90 6.03
CA PRO A 285 0.35 4.06 5.98
C PRO A 285 1.82 3.65 5.95
N GLY A 286 2.65 4.47 5.30
CA GLY A 286 4.09 4.30 5.34
C GLY A 286 4.66 4.72 6.69
N ILE A 287 5.20 3.78 7.45
CA ILE A 287 5.76 4.00 8.79
C ILE A 287 7.26 3.75 8.73
N ARG A 288 8.07 4.66 9.31
CA ARG A 288 9.52 4.56 9.36
C ARG A 288 10.08 4.76 10.77
N THR A 289 9.34 5.46 11.65
CA THR A 289 9.76 5.74 13.02
C THR A 289 8.69 5.32 14.04
N PRO A 290 9.06 5.06 15.32
CA PRO A 290 8.11 4.78 16.39
C PRO A 290 7.03 5.85 16.54
N GLU A 291 7.41 7.13 16.42
CA GLU A 291 6.48 8.28 16.54
C GLU A 291 5.45 8.28 15.40
N GLN A 292 5.83 7.85 14.19
CA GLN A 292 4.88 7.68 13.09
C GLN A 292 3.91 6.53 13.40
N ALA A 293 4.37 5.40 13.95
CA ALA A 293 3.49 4.31 14.36
C ALA A 293 2.45 4.78 15.39
N GLU A 294 2.86 5.60 16.37
CA GLU A 294 1.96 6.20 17.37
C GLU A 294 0.96 7.16 16.73
N ALA A 295 1.43 8.04 15.84
CA ALA A 295 0.57 9.01 15.16
C ALA A 295 -0.45 8.35 14.24
N ASP A 296 -0.07 7.26 13.55
CA ASP A 296 -0.90 6.58 12.57
C ASP A 296 -1.93 5.63 13.23
N THR A 297 -1.68 5.19 14.46
CA THR A 297 -2.63 4.36 15.23
C THR A 297 -3.53 5.16 16.16
N GLY A 298 -3.14 6.39 16.48
CA GLY A 298 -3.89 7.29 17.36
C GLY A 298 -5.00 8.03 16.62
N GLY A 299 -6.17 8.17 17.27
CA GLY A 299 -7.24 9.06 16.79
C GLY A 299 -7.97 8.59 15.53
N ILE A 300 -7.98 7.31 15.24
CA ILE A 300 -8.80 6.75 14.15
C ILE A 300 -10.27 6.77 14.55
N VAL A 301 -11.09 7.40 13.72
CA VAL A 301 -12.53 7.58 13.95
C VAL A 301 -13.35 7.11 12.75
N GLN A 302 -14.59 6.71 12.98
CA GLN A 302 -15.55 6.46 11.91
C GLN A 302 -16.13 7.80 11.43
N LEU A 303 -15.95 8.14 10.16
CA LEU A 303 -16.55 9.34 9.58
C LEU A 303 -18.06 9.12 9.33
N SER A 304 -18.85 10.18 9.49
CA SER A 304 -20.27 10.14 9.17
C SER A 304 -20.51 9.95 7.67
N ALA A 305 -21.65 9.39 7.29
CA ALA A 305 -22.04 9.26 5.89
C ALA A 305 -22.06 10.61 5.15
N GLY A 306 -22.48 11.69 5.84
CA GLY A 306 -22.48 13.04 5.31
C GLY A 306 -21.07 13.55 5.02
N ASP A 307 -20.11 13.30 5.93
CA ASP A 307 -18.71 13.71 5.73
C ASP A 307 -18.01 12.86 4.67
N MET A 308 -18.33 11.57 4.58
CA MET A 308 -17.85 10.72 3.48
C MET A 308 -18.38 11.21 2.12
N ALA A 309 -19.65 11.60 2.03
CA ALA A 309 -20.24 12.19 0.84
C ALA A 309 -19.59 13.54 0.48
N PHE A 310 -19.33 14.39 1.48
CA PHE A 310 -18.62 15.66 1.29
C PHE A 310 -17.20 15.43 0.72
N ILE A 311 -16.43 14.50 1.28
CA ILE A 311 -15.09 14.17 0.77
C ILE A 311 -15.15 13.61 -0.66
N GLY A 312 -16.17 12.79 -0.96
CA GLY A 312 -16.43 12.31 -2.32
C GLY A 312 -16.78 13.43 -3.31
N ASP A 313 -17.54 14.44 -2.88
CA ASP A 313 -17.82 15.62 -3.68
C ASP A 313 -16.57 16.49 -3.87
N LEU A 314 -15.79 16.70 -2.81
CA LEU A 314 -14.53 17.42 -2.87
C LEU A 314 -13.54 16.76 -3.86
N TYR A 315 -13.48 15.43 -3.89
CA TYR A 315 -12.73 14.69 -4.90
C TYR A 315 -13.17 15.07 -6.32
N ARG A 316 -14.47 15.03 -6.61
CA ARG A 316 -15.01 15.36 -7.95
C ARG A 316 -14.68 16.80 -8.37
N ARG A 317 -14.84 17.76 -7.45
CA ARG A 317 -14.67 19.18 -7.75
C ARG A 317 -13.22 19.65 -7.77
N ARG A 318 -12.35 19.08 -6.94
CA ARG A 318 -10.99 19.57 -6.71
C ARG A 318 -9.91 18.55 -7.08
N PHE A 319 -10.04 17.30 -6.60
CA PHE A 319 -8.93 16.37 -6.63
C PHE A 319 -8.85 15.48 -7.88
N SER A 320 -9.95 15.27 -8.60
CA SER A 320 -9.91 14.47 -9.83
C SER A 320 -8.91 15.02 -10.84
N ALA A 321 -8.91 16.34 -11.08
CA ALA A 321 -7.93 16.98 -11.95
C ALA A 321 -6.49 16.91 -11.42
N VAL A 322 -6.30 16.92 -10.10
CA VAL A 322 -4.97 16.71 -9.48
C VAL A 322 -4.47 15.29 -9.76
N VAL A 323 -5.35 14.29 -9.65
CA VAL A 323 -5.00 12.89 -9.97
C VAL A 323 -4.69 12.71 -11.46
N ASP A 324 -5.40 13.41 -12.36
CA ASP A 324 -5.09 13.42 -13.79
C ASP A 324 -3.69 13.99 -14.07
N LEU A 325 -3.31 15.09 -13.42
CA LEU A 325 -1.96 15.64 -13.51
C LEU A 325 -0.90 14.68 -12.96
N MET A 326 -1.17 14.00 -11.85
CA MET A 326 -0.28 12.97 -11.31
C MET A 326 -0.10 11.81 -12.29
N GLN A 327 -1.16 11.40 -12.98
CA GLN A 327 -1.11 10.34 -13.99
C GLN A 327 -0.26 10.73 -15.20
N GLN A 328 -0.36 11.99 -15.64
CA GLN A 328 0.43 12.51 -16.75
C GLN A 328 1.93 12.64 -16.40
N ALA A 329 2.24 12.79 -15.15
CA ALA A 329 3.62 12.90 -14.66
C ALA A 329 4.34 11.55 -14.50
N GLY A 330 3.64 10.42 -14.67
CA GLY A 330 4.16 9.06 -14.64
C GLY A 330 3.78 8.31 -13.37
#